data_fb3c9dcfe35f909bb760193aabc97606
#
_entry.id   fb3c9dcfe35f909bb760193aabc97606
#
_cell.length_a   1.000
_cell.length_b   1.000
_cell.length_c   1.000
_cell.angle_alpha   90.00
_cell.angle_beta   90.00
_cell.angle_gamma   90.00
#
_symmetry.space_group_name_H-M   'P 1'
#
loop_
_entity.id
_entity.type
_entity.pdbx_description
1 polymer ?
#
loop_
_entity_poly.entity_id
_entity_poly.type
_entity_poly.pdbx_seq_one_letter_code
_entity_poly.pdbx_strand_id
1 'polypeptide(L)'
;MIKVTLIGAGNVAQHLISTFLSTSNIEIVQVFARNSATTIDGIAPHKITSSYSALQDADVYIIAVSDDAIPTVSEQLPFENRLVVHTSGAAPLDSLNCKNRKGVFYPLQTFTKGKPLNFKVIPMCLETLVPEDYAILEKVATAISDNVHAINSHQRKALHVAAVFVNNFTNYLYQLGNEICIENHVPFDIL
;
A
#
# COMPACT_ATOMS: atom_id res chain seq x y z
N MET A 1 2.26 10.47 -18.18
CA MET A 1 2.14 10.54 -16.70
C MET A 1 0.96 9.67 -16.32
N ILE A 2 1.11 8.74 -15.38
CA ILE A 2 0.03 7.86 -14.93
C ILE A 2 -0.72 8.56 -13.79
N LYS A 3 -2.04 8.63 -13.93
CA LYS A 3 -2.93 9.23 -12.94
C LYS A 3 -3.33 8.20 -11.88
N VAL A 4 -3.05 8.51 -10.62
CA VAL A 4 -3.31 7.63 -9.49
C VAL A 4 -4.21 8.33 -8.47
N THR A 5 -5.23 7.61 -7.99
CA THR A 5 -6.03 8.02 -6.82
C THR A 5 -5.78 7.06 -5.67
N LEU A 6 -5.41 7.59 -4.51
CA LEU A 6 -5.22 6.81 -3.27
C LEU A 6 -6.54 6.81 -2.48
N ILE A 7 -6.96 5.63 -2.03
CA ILE A 7 -8.14 5.47 -1.17
C ILE A 7 -7.68 4.96 0.19
N GLY A 8 -7.58 5.87 1.15
CA GLY A 8 -7.03 5.67 2.48
C GLY A 8 -5.98 6.74 2.83
N ALA A 9 -5.77 6.96 4.13
CA ALA A 9 -4.80 7.91 4.68
C ALA A 9 -3.97 7.29 5.82
N GLY A 10 -3.91 5.96 5.89
CA GLY A 10 -3.09 5.20 6.85
C GLY A 10 -1.60 5.19 6.49
N ASN A 11 -0.81 4.42 7.25
CA ASN A 11 0.64 4.40 7.07
C ASN A 11 1.08 4.04 5.65
N VAL A 12 0.52 2.98 5.06
CA VAL A 12 0.84 2.56 3.69
C VAL A 12 0.51 3.68 2.69
N ALA A 13 -0.69 4.28 2.81
CA ALA A 13 -1.10 5.37 1.93
C ALA A 13 -0.16 6.57 2.01
N GLN A 14 0.22 7.00 3.23
CA GLN A 14 1.12 8.15 3.44
C GLN A 14 2.51 7.92 2.83
N HIS A 15 3.07 6.73 2.99
CA HIS A 15 4.34 6.38 2.39
C HIS A 15 4.28 6.33 0.85
N LEU A 16 3.21 5.75 0.28
CA LEU A 16 3.00 5.77 -1.17
C LEU A 16 2.82 7.20 -1.70
N ILE A 17 2.03 8.04 -1.02
CA ILE A 17 1.84 9.45 -1.39
C ILE A 17 3.17 10.18 -1.42
N SER A 18 3.96 10.12 -0.34
CA SER A 18 5.27 10.76 -0.26
C SER A 18 6.19 10.32 -1.40
N THR A 19 6.18 9.02 -1.72
CA THR A 19 7.00 8.45 -2.80
C THR A 19 6.52 8.91 -4.18
N PHE A 20 5.22 8.90 -4.43
CA PHE A 20 4.65 9.35 -5.70
C PHE A 20 4.86 10.84 -5.96
N LEU A 21 4.80 11.67 -4.92
CA LEU A 21 5.09 13.12 -5.03
C LEU A 21 6.53 13.40 -5.48
N SER A 22 7.47 12.51 -5.18
CA SER A 22 8.86 12.64 -5.61
C SER A 22 9.15 11.98 -6.98
N THR A 23 8.11 11.46 -7.66
CA THR A 23 8.25 10.67 -8.90
C THR A 23 7.64 11.43 -10.08
N SER A 24 8.44 11.73 -11.11
CA SER A 24 8.02 12.57 -12.25
C SER A 24 6.96 11.98 -13.18
N ASN A 25 6.83 10.64 -13.20
CA ASN A 25 5.95 9.93 -14.13
C ASN A 25 4.58 9.57 -13.53
N ILE A 26 4.31 9.93 -12.27
CA ILE A 26 3.07 9.66 -11.56
C ILE A 26 2.42 10.98 -11.15
N GLU A 27 1.12 11.09 -11.37
CA GLU A 27 0.30 12.20 -10.90
C GLU A 27 -0.70 11.69 -9.86
N ILE A 28 -0.65 12.21 -8.63
CA ILE A 28 -1.72 12.01 -7.66
C ILE A 28 -2.86 12.97 -8.03
N VAL A 29 -3.94 12.39 -8.56
CA VAL A 29 -5.16 13.13 -8.90
C VAL A 29 -5.87 13.52 -7.62
N GLN A 30 -6.09 12.53 -6.74
CA GLN A 30 -6.90 12.71 -5.54
C GLN A 30 -6.51 11.71 -4.45
N VAL A 31 -6.80 12.07 -3.19
CA VAL A 31 -6.73 11.17 -2.05
C VAL A 31 -8.08 11.15 -1.37
N PHE A 32 -8.63 9.96 -1.17
CA PHE A 32 -9.84 9.77 -0.35
C PHE A 32 -9.44 9.51 1.10
N ALA A 33 -9.98 10.30 2.02
CA ALA A 33 -9.83 10.12 3.46
C ALA A 33 -11.20 10.21 4.15
N ARG A 34 -11.55 9.23 5.01
CA ARG A 34 -12.87 9.20 5.70
C ARG A 34 -13.15 10.45 6.53
N ASN A 35 -12.12 11.03 7.13
CA ASN A 35 -12.26 12.27 7.88
C ASN A 35 -11.96 13.44 6.96
N SER A 36 -12.94 14.30 6.74
CA SER A 36 -12.84 15.51 5.91
C SER A 36 -11.81 16.53 6.40
N ALA A 37 -11.46 16.49 7.69
CA ALA A 37 -10.43 17.34 8.29
C ALA A 37 -9.00 16.78 8.12
N THR A 38 -8.82 15.65 7.39
CA THR A 38 -7.51 15.07 7.17
C THR A 38 -6.65 16.00 6.34
N THR A 39 -5.45 16.27 6.81
CA THR A 39 -4.38 16.94 6.06
C THR A 39 -3.30 15.93 5.72
N ILE A 40 -2.72 16.04 4.54
CA ILE A 40 -1.68 15.14 4.04
C ILE A 40 -0.57 16.01 3.46
N ASP A 41 0.66 15.80 3.95
CA ASP A 41 1.80 16.59 3.51
C ASP A 41 2.02 16.48 2.00
N GLY A 42 2.19 17.61 1.35
CA GLY A 42 2.40 17.72 -0.10
C GLY A 42 1.13 17.56 -0.95
N ILE A 43 -0.04 17.31 -0.35
CA ILE A 43 -1.32 17.23 -1.07
C ILE A 43 -2.16 18.48 -0.82
N ALA A 44 -2.51 19.18 -1.87
CA ALA A 44 -3.36 20.36 -1.78
C ALA A 44 -4.77 19.99 -1.25
N PRO A 45 -5.40 20.79 -0.37
CA PRO A 45 -6.68 20.44 0.25
C PRO A 45 -7.79 20.10 -0.74
N HIS A 46 -7.83 20.72 -1.90
CA HIS A 46 -8.84 20.43 -2.95
C HIS A 46 -8.66 19.06 -3.62
N LYS A 47 -7.50 18.41 -3.47
CA LYS A 47 -7.25 17.03 -3.90
C LYS A 47 -7.64 15.99 -2.85
N ILE A 48 -8.06 16.40 -1.65
CA ILE A 48 -8.52 15.49 -0.60
C ILE A 48 -10.06 15.49 -0.59
N THR A 49 -10.66 14.30 -0.60
CA THR A 49 -12.10 14.14 -0.53
C THR A 49 -12.50 13.09 0.50
N SER A 50 -13.67 13.26 1.11
CA SER A 50 -14.32 12.25 1.95
C SER A 50 -15.61 11.68 1.31
N SER A 51 -15.90 12.07 0.06
CA SER A 51 -17.06 11.60 -0.70
C SER A 51 -16.63 10.71 -1.86
N TYR A 52 -17.17 9.49 -1.93
CA TYR A 52 -16.94 8.60 -3.06
C TYR A 52 -17.49 9.16 -4.37
N SER A 53 -18.61 9.88 -4.33
CA SER A 53 -19.21 10.51 -5.52
C SER A 53 -18.37 11.65 -6.11
N ALA A 54 -17.41 12.18 -5.36
CA ALA A 54 -16.49 13.22 -5.80
C ALA A 54 -15.14 12.66 -6.32
N LEU A 55 -15.01 11.34 -6.42
CA LEU A 55 -13.80 10.73 -6.98
C LEU A 55 -13.66 11.07 -8.45
N GLN A 56 -12.48 11.57 -8.82
CA GLN A 56 -12.13 11.97 -10.19
C GLN A 56 -11.56 10.78 -10.96
N ASP A 57 -11.56 10.92 -12.30
CA ASP A 57 -11.05 9.90 -13.18
C ASP A 57 -9.52 9.71 -13.04
N ALA A 58 -9.09 8.46 -12.93
CA ALA A 58 -7.69 8.07 -12.80
C ALA A 58 -7.43 6.75 -13.55
N ASP A 59 -6.15 6.50 -13.88
CA ASP A 59 -5.73 5.25 -14.52
C ASP A 59 -5.73 4.09 -13.53
N VAL A 60 -5.42 4.37 -12.25
CA VAL A 60 -5.36 3.38 -11.17
C VAL A 60 -5.93 3.95 -9.87
N TYR A 61 -6.79 3.19 -9.21
CA TYR A 61 -7.29 3.47 -7.86
C TYR A 61 -6.68 2.50 -6.87
N ILE A 62 -5.88 3.00 -5.93
CA ILE A 62 -5.14 2.18 -4.95
C ILE A 62 -5.84 2.26 -3.60
N ILE A 63 -6.46 1.15 -3.17
CA ILE A 63 -7.09 1.00 -1.86
C ILE A 63 -6.00 0.61 -0.85
N ALA A 64 -5.65 1.55 0.04
CA ALA A 64 -4.66 1.42 1.09
C ALA A 64 -5.32 1.62 2.46
N VAL A 65 -6.18 0.69 2.84
CA VAL A 65 -6.92 0.61 4.10
C VAL A 65 -6.61 -0.70 4.82
N SER A 66 -7.20 -0.94 6.01
CA SER A 66 -7.12 -2.25 6.67
C SER A 66 -7.77 -3.34 5.83
N ASP A 67 -7.26 -4.57 5.93
CA ASP A 67 -7.70 -5.70 5.09
C ASP A 67 -9.22 -5.93 5.18
N ASP A 68 -9.79 -5.87 6.38
CA ASP A 68 -11.24 -6.03 6.62
C ASP A 68 -12.10 -4.95 5.97
N ALA A 69 -11.53 -3.78 5.68
CA ALA A 69 -12.24 -2.67 5.07
C ALA A 69 -12.22 -2.71 3.54
N ILE A 70 -11.35 -3.52 2.91
CA ILE A 70 -11.18 -3.56 1.45
C ILE A 70 -12.49 -3.86 0.72
N PRO A 71 -13.28 -4.91 1.08
CA PRO A 71 -14.52 -5.22 0.40
C PRO A 71 -15.51 -4.06 0.44
N THR A 72 -15.77 -3.54 1.65
CA THR A 72 -16.73 -2.45 1.86
C THR A 72 -16.34 -1.19 1.10
N VAL A 73 -15.05 -0.83 1.11
CA VAL A 73 -14.53 0.33 0.37
C VAL A 73 -14.68 0.12 -1.13
N SER A 74 -14.34 -1.08 -1.62
CA SER A 74 -14.46 -1.41 -3.04
C SER A 74 -15.90 -1.37 -3.56
N GLU A 75 -16.87 -1.77 -2.74
CA GLU A 75 -18.30 -1.71 -3.08
C GLU A 75 -18.85 -0.28 -3.19
N GLN A 76 -18.27 0.66 -2.46
CA GLN A 76 -18.71 2.06 -2.44
C GLN A 76 -18.16 2.89 -3.62
N LEU A 77 -17.29 2.35 -4.45
CA LEU A 77 -16.76 3.06 -5.60
C LEU A 77 -17.86 3.32 -6.64
N PRO A 78 -18.04 4.57 -7.09
CA PRO A 78 -19.20 4.98 -7.90
C PRO A 78 -19.06 4.68 -9.39
N PHE A 79 -18.02 3.96 -9.78
CA PHE A 79 -17.66 3.69 -11.18
C PHE A 79 -17.48 2.19 -11.44
N GLU A 80 -17.47 1.83 -12.70
CA GLU A 80 -17.29 0.48 -13.21
C GLU A 80 -16.16 0.44 -14.24
N ASN A 81 -15.60 -0.76 -14.46
CA ASN A 81 -14.56 -1.02 -15.46
C ASN A 81 -13.27 -0.16 -15.28
N ARG A 82 -12.98 0.28 -14.07
CA ARG A 82 -11.72 0.97 -13.71
C ARG A 82 -10.73 -0.03 -13.08
N LEU A 83 -9.44 0.26 -13.21
CA LEU A 83 -8.41 -0.55 -12.52
C LEU A 83 -8.37 -0.16 -11.05
N VAL A 84 -8.84 -1.07 -10.20
CA VAL A 84 -8.85 -0.94 -8.74
C VAL A 84 -7.94 -1.99 -8.14
N VAL A 85 -7.02 -1.57 -7.30
CA VAL A 85 -6.04 -2.45 -6.66
C VAL A 85 -6.04 -2.25 -5.15
N HIS A 86 -5.68 -3.28 -4.39
CA HIS A 86 -5.42 -3.15 -2.96
C HIS A 86 -3.95 -3.35 -2.61
N THR A 87 -3.54 -2.90 -1.41
CA THR A 87 -2.15 -3.00 -0.95
C THR A 87 -1.93 -4.10 0.10
N SER A 88 -2.89 -5.01 0.29
CA SER A 88 -2.80 -6.07 1.29
C SER A 88 -1.95 -7.26 0.82
N GLY A 89 -1.14 -7.79 1.73
CA GLY A 89 -0.42 -9.06 1.53
C GLY A 89 -1.29 -10.29 1.76
N ALA A 90 -2.35 -10.19 2.59
CA ALA A 90 -3.19 -11.31 3.00
C ALA A 90 -4.53 -11.39 2.26
N ALA A 91 -5.15 -10.25 1.93
CA ALA A 91 -6.45 -10.21 1.27
C ALA A 91 -6.38 -10.83 -0.14
N PRO A 92 -7.34 -11.70 -0.51
CA PRO A 92 -7.40 -12.25 -1.86
C PRO A 92 -7.84 -11.17 -2.87
N LEU A 93 -7.51 -11.38 -4.13
CA LEU A 93 -7.93 -10.50 -5.23
C LEU A 93 -9.46 -10.32 -5.27
N ASP A 94 -10.20 -11.36 -4.91
CA ASP A 94 -11.67 -11.36 -4.87
C ASP A 94 -12.29 -10.54 -3.73
N SER A 95 -11.48 -9.97 -2.85
CA SER A 95 -11.94 -8.94 -1.91
C SER A 95 -12.37 -7.64 -2.61
N LEU A 96 -11.98 -7.46 -3.87
CA LEU A 96 -12.40 -6.32 -4.68
C LEU A 96 -13.71 -6.62 -5.40
N ASN A 97 -14.56 -5.60 -5.54
CA ASN A 97 -15.83 -5.69 -6.24
C ASN A 97 -15.62 -6.06 -7.73
N CYS A 98 -16.45 -6.96 -8.25
CA CYS A 98 -16.36 -7.48 -9.63
C CYS A 98 -16.78 -6.46 -10.71
N LYS A 99 -17.37 -5.33 -10.37
CA LYS A 99 -17.69 -4.25 -11.32
C LYS A 99 -16.45 -3.59 -11.91
N ASN A 100 -15.31 -3.69 -11.21
CA ASN A 100 -14.06 -3.10 -11.61
C ASN A 100 -13.01 -4.15 -11.98
N ARG A 101 -12.02 -3.75 -12.77
CA ARG A 101 -10.85 -4.56 -13.08
C ARG A 101 -9.98 -4.62 -11.84
N LYS A 102 -9.60 -5.81 -11.44
CA LYS A 102 -9.00 -6.09 -10.14
C LYS A 102 -7.49 -6.26 -10.24
N GLY A 103 -6.78 -5.75 -9.24
CA GLY A 103 -5.36 -6.00 -9.09
C GLY A 103 -4.87 -5.87 -7.67
N VAL A 104 -3.59 -6.16 -7.49
CA VAL A 104 -2.86 -6.00 -6.23
C VAL A 104 -1.61 -5.20 -6.50
N PHE A 105 -1.35 -4.25 -5.61
CA PHE A 105 -0.16 -3.41 -5.59
C PHE A 105 0.44 -3.45 -4.17
N TYR A 106 1.08 -4.57 -3.83
CA TYR A 106 1.52 -4.87 -2.47
C TYR A 106 3.01 -4.58 -2.26
N PRO A 107 3.36 -3.52 -1.54
CA PRO A 107 4.72 -3.30 -1.08
C PRO A 107 5.02 -4.21 0.12
N LEU A 108 6.00 -5.10 -0.03
CA LEU A 108 6.40 -6.04 1.03
C LEU A 108 7.30 -5.33 2.04
N GLN A 109 6.69 -4.60 2.97
CA GLN A 109 7.38 -3.82 3.99
C GLN A 109 6.48 -3.57 5.19
N THR A 110 7.10 -3.37 6.36
CA THR A 110 6.43 -2.84 7.56
C THR A 110 6.43 -1.31 7.53
N PHE A 111 5.25 -0.71 7.49
CA PHE A 111 5.09 0.75 7.42
C PHE A 111 4.82 1.35 8.79
N THR A 112 5.78 2.09 9.31
CA THR A 112 5.67 2.82 10.59
C THR A 112 5.53 4.31 10.31
N LYS A 113 4.57 4.96 10.97
CA LYS A 113 4.34 6.40 10.83
C LYS A 113 5.61 7.20 11.14
N GLY A 114 5.96 8.12 10.26
CA GLY A 114 7.09 9.04 10.44
C GLY A 114 8.48 8.42 10.25
N LYS A 115 8.59 7.12 9.97
CA LYS A 115 9.87 6.47 9.69
C LYS A 115 10.14 6.50 8.18
N PRO A 116 11.15 7.22 7.70
CA PRO A 116 11.45 7.28 6.27
C PRO A 116 11.85 5.90 5.74
N LEU A 117 11.42 5.58 4.53
CA LEU A 117 11.73 4.33 3.84
C LEU A 117 12.32 4.62 2.46
N ASN A 118 13.30 3.83 2.07
CA ASN A 118 13.81 3.83 0.71
C ASN A 118 12.97 2.87 -0.15
N PHE A 119 12.02 3.41 -0.92
CA PHE A 119 11.17 2.60 -1.78
C PHE A 119 11.92 1.87 -2.88
N LYS A 120 13.10 2.34 -3.30
CA LYS A 120 13.90 1.70 -4.35
C LYS A 120 14.24 0.24 -4.07
N VAL A 121 14.39 -0.12 -2.79
CA VAL A 121 14.73 -1.50 -2.39
C VAL A 121 13.52 -2.32 -1.91
N ILE A 122 12.32 -1.71 -1.79
CA ILE A 122 11.13 -2.41 -1.31
C ILE A 122 10.58 -3.32 -2.42
N PRO A 123 10.42 -4.63 -2.18
CA PRO A 123 9.77 -5.51 -3.15
C PRO A 123 8.31 -5.09 -3.38
N MET A 124 7.97 -4.85 -4.63
CA MET A 124 6.60 -4.57 -5.08
C MET A 124 6.02 -5.83 -5.69
N CYS A 125 4.99 -6.38 -5.08
CA CYS A 125 4.31 -7.58 -5.51
C CYS A 125 3.03 -7.20 -6.26
N LEU A 126 2.95 -7.55 -7.53
CA LEU A 126 1.86 -7.17 -8.42
C LEU A 126 1.05 -8.40 -8.86
N GLU A 127 -0.26 -8.23 -8.94
CA GLU A 127 -1.20 -9.22 -9.47
C GLU A 127 -2.31 -8.52 -10.23
N THR A 128 -2.68 -9.05 -11.41
CA THR A 128 -3.87 -8.63 -12.17
C THR A 128 -4.44 -9.83 -12.91
N LEU A 129 -5.69 -9.71 -13.34
CA LEU A 129 -6.35 -10.76 -14.14
C LEU A 129 -6.01 -10.68 -15.62
N VAL A 130 -5.60 -9.51 -16.12
CA VAL A 130 -5.32 -9.29 -17.53
C VAL A 130 -3.95 -8.62 -17.72
N PRO A 131 -3.22 -8.96 -18.80
CA PRO A 131 -1.86 -8.44 -19.06
C PRO A 131 -1.79 -6.91 -19.22
N GLU A 132 -2.83 -6.31 -19.80
CA GLU A 132 -2.89 -4.86 -20.06
C GLU A 132 -2.89 -4.08 -18.74
N ASP A 133 -3.61 -4.57 -17.73
CA ASP A 133 -3.63 -3.97 -16.40
C ASP A 133 -2.30 -4.15 -15.67
N TYR A 134 -1.66 -5.32 -15.88
CA TYR A 134 -0.33 -5.57 -15.32
C TYR A 134 0.69 -4.54 -15.83
N ALA A 135 0.68 -4.25 -17.13
CA ALA A 135 1.60 -3.27 -17.72
C ALA A 135 1.43 -1.86 -17.14
N ILE A 136 0.21 -1.48 -16.71
CA ILE A 136 -0.04 -0.21 -16.02
C ILE A 136 0.56 -0.24 -14.62
N LEU A 137 0.28 -1.31 -13.83
CA LEU A 137 0.81 -1.45 -12.48
C LEU A 137 2.34 -1.55 -12.46
N GLU A 138 2.93 -2.26 -13.41
CA GLU A 138 4.38 -2.40 -13.53
C GLU A 138 5.05 -1.05 -13.76
N LYS A 139 4.48 -0.19 -14.62
CA LYS A 139 4.99 1.18 -14.82
C LYS A 139 4.91 2.02 -13.54
N VAL A 140 3.85 1.88 -12.74
CA VAL A 140 3.72 2.57 -11.45
C VAL A 140 4.76 2.03 -10.46
N ALA A 141 4.92 0.71 -10.39
CA ALA A 141 5.84 0.06 -9.45
C ALA A 141 7.30 0.35 -9.78
N THR A 142 7.71 0.22 -11.06
CA THR A 142 9.09 0.47 -11.51
C THR A 142 9.50 1.94 -11.40
N ALA A 143 8.54 2.86 -11.39
CA ALA A 143 8.82 4.27 -11.13
C ALA A 143 9.30 4.52 -9.69
N ILE A 144 8.91 3.67 -8.73
CA ILE A 144 9.22 3.83 -7.31
C ILE A 144 10.17 2.77 -6.74
N SER A 145 10.25 1.59 -7.35
CA SER A 145 11.07 0.47 -6.86
C SER A 145 11.83 -0.20 -8.00
N ASP A 146 13.06 -0.62 -7.72
CA ASP A 146 13.88 -1.43 -8.62
C ASP A 146 13.63 -2.94 -8.45
N ASN A 147 12.71 -3.33 -7.54
CA ASN A 147 12.45 -4.71 -7.14
C ASN A 147 10.95 -5.05 -7.32
N VAL A 148 10.54 -5.41 -8.53
CA VAL A 148 9.14 -5.66 -8.91
C VAL A 148 8.93 -7.13 -9.27
N HIS A 149 7.90 -7.75 -8.70
CA HIS A 149 7.58 -9.16 -8.86
C HIS A 149 6.13 -9.39 -9.26
N ALA A 150 5.90 -10.22 -10.27
CA ALA A 150 4.59 -10.78 -10.57
C ALA A 150 4.37 -12.00 -9.67
N ILE A 151 3.41 -11.93 -8.74
CA ILE A 151 3.05 -13.05 -7.88
C ILE A 151 1.54 -13.14 -7.72
N ASN A 152 1.01 -14.36 -7.75
CA ASN A 152 -0.43 -14.57 -7.55
C ASN A 152 -0.84 -14.55 -6.07
N SER A 153 -2.15 -14.55 -5.81
CA SER A 153 -2.71 -14.48 -4.45
C SER A 153 -2.21 -15.57 -3.51
N HIS A 154 -2.02 -16.80 -4.02
CA HIS A 154 -1.50 -17.91 -3.22
C HIS A 154 -0.03 -17.68 -2.80
N GLN A 155 0.81 -17.30 -3.77
CA GLN A 155 2.22 -16.97 -3.53
C GLN A 155 2.34 -15.76 -2.58
N ARG A 156 1.53 -14.71 -2.78
CA ARG A 156 1.53 -13.51 -1.95
C ARG A 156 1.17 -13.84 -0.50
N LYS A 157 0.14 -14.66 -0.28
CA LYS A 157 -0.25 -15.10 1.07
C LYS A 157 0.87 -15.88 1.74
N ALA A 158 1.51 -16.81 1.05
CA ALA A 158 2.65 -17.56 1.59
C ALA A 158 3.84 -16.64 1.91
N LEU A 159 4.16 -15.71 1.02
CA LEU A 159 5.22 -14.72 1.21
C LEU A 159 4.92 -13.79 2.40
N HIS A 160 3.68 -13.34 2.55
CA HIS A 160 3.25 -12.52 3.68
C HIS A 160 3.44 -13.25 5.02
N VAL A 161 3.03 -14.52 5.10
CA VAL A 161 3.24 -15.35 6.30
C VAL A 161 4.73 -15.53 6.59
N ALA A 162 5.54 -15.84 5.57
CA ALA A 162 6.98 -15.96 5.72
C ALA A 162 7.62 -14.66 6.24
N ALA A 163 7.19 -13.50 5.70
CA ALA A 163 7.67 -12.20 6.15
C ALA A 163 7.29 -11.89 7.62
N VAL A 164 6.11 -12.31 8.07
CA VAL A 164 5.73 -12.20 9.50
C VAL A 164 6.71 -12.97 10.38
N PHE A 165 7.07 -14.21 10.02
CA PHE A 165 8.06 -14.99 10.77
C PHE A 165 9.44 -14.33 10.76
N VAL A 166 9.93 -13.95 9.59
CA VAL A 166 11.29 -13.41 9.44
C VAL A 166 11.44 -12.01 10.04
N ASN A 167 10.43 -11.16 9.93
CA ASN A 167 10.52 -9.77 10.38
C ASN A 167 9.84 -9.56 11.75
N ASN A 168 8.54 -9.86 11.87
CA ASN A 168 7.79 -9.47 13.06
C ASN A 168 8.20 -10.30 14.28
N PHE A 169 8.30 -11.62 14.15
CA PHE A 169 8.76 -12.47 15.25
C PHE A 169 10.22 -12.21 15.61
N THR A 170 11.09 -12.00 14.63
CA THR A 170 12.49 -11.64 14.90
C THR A 170 12.58 -10.33 15.66
N ASN A 171 11.88 -9.29 15.24
CA ASN A 171 11.83 -8.00 15.95
C ASN A 171 11.28 -8.18 17.38
N TYR A 172 10.27 -9.02 17.57
CA TYR A 172 9.72 -9.31 18.89
C TYR A 172 10.75 -10.02 19.79
N LEU A 173 11.51 -10.98 19.24
CA LEU A 173 12.58 -11.64 19.98
C LEU A 173 13.69 -10.65 20.40
N TYR A 174 14.07 -9.75 19.52
CA TYR A 174 15.02 -8.68 19.85
C TYR A 174 14.47 -7.76 20.95
N GLN A 175 13.17 -7.44 20.90
CA GLN A 175 12.53 -6.63 21.94
C GLN A 175 12.57 -7.36 23.30
N LEU A 176 12.21 -8.65 23.36
CA LEU A 176 12.30 -9.45 24.58
C LEU A 176 13.74 -9.51 25.13
N GLY A 177 14.73 -9.72 24.25
CA GLY A 177 16.13 -9.70 24.65
C GLY A 177 16.56 -8.36 25.26
N ASN A 178 16.09 -7.25 24.65
CA ASN A 178 16.35 -5.92 25.19
C ASN A 178 15.68 -5.70 26.56
N GLU A 179 14.45 -6.13 26.74
CA GLU A 179 13.74 -6.06 28.03
C GLU A 179 14.48 -6.83 29.13
N ILE A 180 14.95 -8.07 28.85
CA ILE A 180 15.76 -8.84 29.78
C ILE A 180 17.05 -8.10 30.15
N CYS A 181 17.73 -7.51 29.19
CA CYS A 181 18.94 -6.72 29.45
C CYS A 181 18.67 -5.50 30.35
N ILE A 182 17.59 -4.76 30.09
CA ILE A 182 17.17 -3.60 30.88
C ILE A 182 16.89 -4.02 32.34
N GLU A 183 16.10 -5.08 32.54
CA GLU A 183 15.76 -5.59 33.89
C GLU A 183 16.97 -6.00 34.70
N ASN A 184 18.05 -6.43 34.04
CA ASN A 184 19.27 -6.89 34.69
C ASN A 184 20.41 -5.85 34.63
N HIS A 185 20.12 -4.60 34.21
CA HIS A 185 21.11 -3.52 34.10
C HIS A 185 22.30 -3.87 33.18
N VAL A 186 22.08 -4.65 32.15
CA VAL A 186 23.06 -5.00 31.12
C VAL A 186 22.81 -4.19 29.87
N PRO A 187 23.81 -3.53 29.26
CA PRO A 187 23.65 -2.86 27.97
C PRO A 187 23.32 -3.87 26.86
N PHE A 188 22.27 -3.59 26.05
CA PHE A 188 21.84 -4.50 24.99
C PHE A 188 22.83 -4.59 23.82
N ASP A 189 23.65 -3.56 23.61
CA ASP A 189 24.66 -3.47 22.56
C ASP A 189 25.87 -4.41 22.76
N ILE A 190 25.92 -5.13 23.87
CA ILE A 190 26.89 -6.24 24.10
C ILE A 190 26.55 -7.48 23.28
N LEU A 191 25.26 -7.67 22.90
CA LEU A 191 24.76 -8.79 22.08
C LEU A 191 24.96 -8.56 20.60
#